data_0f140e9365836086e425c450436dcca2
#
_entry.id   0f140e9365836086e425c450436dcca2
#
_cell.length_a   1.000
_cell.length_b   1.000
_cell.length_c   1.000
_cell.angle_alpha   90.00
_cell.angle_beta   90.00
_cell.angle_gamma   90.00
#
_symmetry.space_group_name_H-M   'P 1'
#
loop_
_entity.id
_entity.type
_entity.pdbx_description
1 polymer ?
#
loop_
_entity_poly.entity_id
_entity_poly.type
_entity_poly.pdbx_seq_one_letter_code
_entity_poly.pdbx_strand_id
1 'polypeptide(L)'
;MNLYRLELKRVCKTRMTAILLAIALVLAVVMAYLPVTFIGWTELDASGNEVRYTGLTAIRKRQEQQVSDTITPDVMQEALEAYQRVYRQYDASSINDIPVEVFYKELARYQPLVNNAKEAFADPKTGMAPGVMGLTAEDMQNFYSQLPKRLESVIWLEQSGKPGYEQAQAIAQKKFDAVQKPFTYSFGVSSDAMDYQTLLSLLLTLLCAVIAAPVFASDAQTGAQDI
;
A
#
# COMPACT_ATOMS: atom_id res chain seq x y z
N MET A 1 14.72 38.81 -23.71
CA MET A 1 14.51 37.36 -23.88
C MET A 1 15.16 36.69 -22.66
N ASN A 2 14.41 35.91 -21.86
CA ASN A 2 14.93 35.39 -20.57
C ASN A 2 16.07 34.38 -20.82
N LEU A 3 17.26 34.63 -20.26
CA LEU A 3 18.44 33.77 -20.31
C LEU A 3 18.08 32.29 -19.97
N TYR A 4 17.23 32.11 -18.97
CA TYR A 4 16.68 30.84 -18.55
C TYR A 4 15.99 30.05 -19.69
N ARG A 5 15.21 30.74 -20.55
CA ARG A 5 14.56 30.07 -21.71
C ARG A 5 15.54 29.61 -22.77
N LEU A 6 16.63 30.36 -22.93
CA LEU A 6 17.69 29.98 -23.88
C LEU A 6 18.45 28.74 -23.39
N GLU A 7 18.84 28.72 -22.13
CA GLU A 7 19.54 27.58 -21.54
C GLU A 7 18.65 26.33 -21.51
N LEU A 8 17.40 26.45 -21.11
CA LEU A 8 16.46 25.33 -21.14
C LEU A 8 16.30 24.78 -22.56
N LYS A 9 16.18 25.66 -23.57
CA LYS A 9 16.09 25.26 -24.96
C LYS A 9 17.37 24.59 -25.47
N ARG A 10 18.54 25.01 -24.98
CA ARG A 10 19.84 24.41 -25.30
C ARG A 10 19.94 22.99 -24.73
N VAL A 11 19.61 22.83 -23.45
CA VAL A 11 19.61 21.51 -22.76
C VAL A 11 18.64 20.55 -23.43
N CYS A 12 17.39 20.98 -23.66
CA CYS A 12 16.35 20.12 -24.27
C CYS A 12 16.62 19.75 -25.73
N LYS A 13 17.48 20.51 -26.46
CA LYS A 13 17.80 20.22 -27.85
C LYS A 13 19.01 19.28 -28.03
N THR A 14 19.70 18.92 -26.93
CA THR A 14 20.83 17.98 -27.05
C THR A 14 20.29 16.57 -27.31
N ARG A 15 20.93 15.84 -28.21
CA ARG A 15 20.59 14.43 -28.49
C ARG A 15 20.65 13.57 -27.22
N MET A 16 21.61 13.86 -26.36
CA MET A 16 21.78 13.16 -25.09
C MET A 16 20.57 13.33 -24.18
N THR A 17 20.04 14.55 -24.02
CA THR A 17 18.83 14.81 -23.23
C THR A 17 17.61 14.09 -23.81
N ALA A 18 17.45 14.08 -25.14
CA ALA A 18 16.34 13.37 -25.79
C ALA A 18 16.41 11.85 -25.53
N ILE A 19 17.62 11.27 -25.60
CA ILE A 19 17.83 9.85 -25.29
C ILE A 19 17.50 9.56 -23.80
N LEU A 20 18.01 10.39 -22.89
CA LEU A 20 17.76 10.22 -21.46
C LEU A 20 16.26 10.32 -21.11
N LEU A 21 15.54 11.27 -21.73
CA LEU A 21 14.10 11.39 -21.55
C LEU A 21 13.34 10.18 -22.11
N ALA A 22 13.76 9.66 -23.27
CA ALA A 22 13.16 8.45 -23.83
C ALA A 22 13.38 7.23 -22.91
N ILE A 23 14.61 7.05 -22.39
CA ILE A 23 14.93 6.00 -21.43
C ILE A 23 14.09 6.17 -20.15
N ALA A 24 13.99 7.40 -19.63
CA ALA A 24 13.19 7.66 -18.42
C ALA A 24 11.71 7.35 -18.62
N LEU A 25 11.15 7.66 -19.80
CA LEU A 25 9.76 7.34 -20.13
C LEU A 25 9.55 5.81 -20.14
N VAL A 26 10.45 5.06 -20.77
CA VAL A 26 10.39 3.60 -20.79
C VAL A 26 10.49 3.03 -19.37
N LEU A 27 11.46 3.52 -18.58
CA LEU A 27 11.63 3.10 -17.18
C LEU A 27 10.40 3.44 -16.33
N ALA A 28 9.77 4.61 -16.51
CA ALA A 28 8.56 4.99 -15.80
C ALA A 28 7.41 4.02 -16.10
N VAL A 29 7.23 3.62 -17.37
CA VAL A 29 6.22 2.62 -17.75
C VAL A 29 6.50 1.26 -17.11
N VAL A 30 7.77 0.81 -17.16
CA VAL A 30 8.18 -0.46 -16.54
C VAL A 30 7.95 -0.41 -15.03
N MET A 31 8.34 0.66 -14.36
CA MET A 31 8.15 0.83 -12.91
C MET A 31 6.67 0.92 -12.51
N ALA A 32 5.81 1.47 -13.37
CA ALA A 32 4.37 1.50 -13.12
C ALA A 32 3.74 0.09 -13.19
N TYR A 33 4.25 -0.75 -14.08
CA TYR A 33 3.72 -2.10 -14.28
C TYR A 33 4.29 -3.11 -13.28
N LEU A 34 5.51 -2.91 -12.82
CA LEU A 34 6.25 -3.85 -11.98
C LEU A 34 5.52 -4.20 -10.67
N PRO A 35 4.98 -3.24 -9.87
CA PRO A 35 4.22 -3.56 -8.67
C PRO A 35 2.99 -4.43 -8.95
N VAL A 36 2.30 -4.16 -10.06
CA VAL A 36 1.12 -4.94 -10.46
C VAL A 36 1.46 -6.41 -10.70
N THR A 37 2.66 -6.71 -11.22
CA THR A 37 3.08 -8.10 -11.51
C THR A 37 3.28 -8.95 -10.27
N PHE A 38 3.55 -8.32 -9.12
CA PHE A 38 3.74 -9.02 -7.84
C PHE A 38 2.44 -9.34 -7.11
N ILE A 39 1.33 -8.74 -7.52
CA ILE A 39 0.02 -9.07 -6.95
C ILE A 39 -0.31 -10.52 -7.27
N GLY A 40 -0.51 -11.32 -6.24
CA GLY A 40 -0.83 -12.74 -6.33
C GLY A 40 -2.22 -13.06 -5.78
N TRP A 41 -2.85 -14.05 -6.36
CA TRP A 41 -4.05 -14.70 -5.86
C TRP A 41 -3.96 -16.20 -6.06
N THR A 42 -4.28 -16.98 -5.06
CA THR A 42 -4.32 -18.45 -5.16
C THR A 42 -5.73 -18.91 -4.87
N GLU A 43 -6.24 -19.83 -5.68
CA GLU A 43 -7.50 -20.54 -5.46
C GLU A 43 -7.32 -22.02 -5.80
N LEU A 44 -8.26 -22.86 -5.40
CA LEU A 44 -8.27 -24.27 -5.79
C LEU A 44 -9.02 -24.44 -7.11
N ASP A 45 -8.47 -25.26 -8.01
CA ASP A 45 -9.17 -25.70 -9.20
C ASP A 45 -10.24 -26.77 -8.87
N ALA A 46 -10.99 -27.21 -9.89
CA ALA A 46 -12.00 -28.23 -9.72
C ALA A 46 -11.45 -29.61 -9.27
N SER A 47 -10.15 -29.80 -9.37
CA SER A 47 -9.43 -31.01 -8.95
C SER A 47 -8.81 -30.90 -7.56
N GLY A 48 -8.97 -29.73 -6.89
CA GLY A 48 -8.39 -29.46 -5.57
C GLY A 48 -6.93 -29.02 -5.60
N ASN A 49 -6.36 -28.71 -6.78
CA ASN A 49 -4.98 -28.23 -6.87
C ASN A 49 -4.93 -26.70 -6.73
N GLU A 50 -3.88 -26.20 -6.10
CA GLU A 50 -3.63 -24.77 -6.01
C GLU A 50 -3.24 -24.19 -7.37
N VAL A 51 -4.00 -23.18 -7.81
CA VAL A 51 -3.72 -22.38 -9.00
C VAL A 51 -3.39 -20.96 -8.59
N ARG A 52 -2.19 -20.51 -8.92
CA ARG A 52 -1.73 -19.16 -8.63
C ARG A 52 -1.88 -18.25 -9.83
N TYR A 53 -2.66 -17.21 -9.67
CA TYR A 53 -2.77 -16.09 -10.62
C TYR A 53 -1.85 -14.95 -10.20
N THR A 54 -1.38 -14.15 -11.17
CA THR A 54 -0.55 -12.97 -10.93
C THR A 54 -1.05 -11.79 -11.74
N GLY A 55 -0.66 -10.58 -11.33
CA GLY A 55 -0.94 -9.34 -12.04
C GLY A 55 -2.43 -9.01 -12.11
N LEU A 56 -2.87 -8.48 -13.25
CA LEU A 56 -4.26 -8.07 -13.46
C LEU A 56 -5.27 -9.21 -13.32
N THR A 57 -4.87 -10.45 -13.63
CA THR A 57 -5.73 -11.62 -13.43
C THR A 57 -5.97 -11.88 -11.95
N ALA A 58 -4.92 -11.76 -11.12
CA ALA A 58 -5.06 -11.88 -9.68
C ALA A 58 -5.97 -10.80 -9.09
N ILE A 59 -5.85 -9.55 -9.55
CA ILE A 59 -6.73 -8.45 -9.14
C ILE A 59 -8.19 -8.76 -9.47
N ARG A 60 -8.47 -9.21 -10.71
CA ARG A 60 -9.83 -9.56 -11.14
C ARG A 60 -10.41 -10.70 -10.30
N LYS A 61 -9.62 -11.75 -10.05
CA LYS A 61 -10.03 -12.88 -9.22
C LYS A 61 -10.36 -12.47 -7.79
N ARG A 62 -9.55 -11.59 -7.21
CA ARG A 62 -9.84 -11.00 -5.90
C ARG A 62 -11.15 -10.21 -5.89
N GLN A 63 -11.41 -9.41 -6.92
CA GLN A 63 -12.65 -8.64 -7.04
C GLN A 63 -13.89 -9.55 -7.17
N GLU A 64 -13.79 -10.64 -7.93
CA GLU A 64 -14.86 -11.63 -8.08
C GLU A 64 -15.23 -12.31 -6.75
N GLN A 65 -14.28 -12.45 -5.84
CA GLN A 65 -14.47 -13.07 -4.53
C GLN A 65 -14.73 -12.10 -3.37
N GLN A 66 -14.80 -10.81 -3.67
CA GLN A 66 -15.04 -9.79 -2.67
C GLN A 66 -16.42 -9.96 -2.03
N VAL A 67 -16.47 -9.92 -0.69
CA VAL A 67 -17.71 -10.13 0.07
C VAL A 67 -18.64 -8.93 -0.03
N SER A 68 -18.07 -7.72 -0.05
CA SER A 68 -18.81 -6.46 -0.10
C SER A 68 -17.92 -5.35 -0.64
N ASP A 69 -18.54 -4.36 -1.31
CA ASP A 69 -17.84 -3.14 -1.74
C ASP A 69 -17.53 -2.19 -0.58
N THR A 70 -18.21 -2.38 0.54
CA THR A 70 -18.13 -1.48 1.70
C THR A 70 -17.84 -2.27 2.97
N ILE A 71 -16.88 -1.80 3.75
CA ILE A 71 -16.48 -2.42 5.02
C ILE A 71 -17.38 -1.89 6.13
N THR A 72 -18.57 -2.47 6.27
CA THR A 72 -19.45 -2.15 7.40
C THR A 72 -19.12 -3.00 8.63
N PRO A 73 -19.48 -2.57 9.85
CA PRO A 73 -19.35 -3.38 11.05
C PRO A 73 -20.01 -4.76 10.91
N ASP A 74 -21.15 -4.84 10.23
CA ASP A 74 -21.88 -6.11 10.02
C ASP A 74 -21.10 -7.06 9.11
N VAL A 75 -20.49 -6.55 8.02
CA VAL A 75 -19.61 -7.34 7.13
C VAL A 75 -18.37 -7.81 7.89
N MET A 76 -17.80 -6.98 8.76
CA MET A 76 -16.68 -7.35 9.60
C MET A 76 -17.07 -8.45 10.61
N GLN A 77 -18.26 -8.34 11.18
CA GLN A 77 -18.79 -9.35 12.09
C GLN A 77 -19.04 -10.69 11.37
N GLU A 78 -19.66 -10.67 10.17
CA GLU A 78 -19.85 -11.87 9.35
C GLU A 78 -18.52 -12.57 9.07
N ALA A 79 -17.49 -11.80 8.70
CA ALA A 79 -16.17 -12.32 8.45
C ALA A 79 -15.54 -12.97 9.70
N LEU A 80 -15.68 -12.31 10.86
CA LEU A 80 -15.18 -12.83 12.12
C LEU A 80 -15.91 -14.13 12.52
N GLU A 81 -17.23 -14.16 12.43
CA GLU A 81 -18.05 -15.34 12.75
C GLU A 81 -17.71 -16.54 11.85
N ALA A 82 -17.48 -16.30 10.55
CA ALA A 82 -17.06 -17.36 9.64
C ALA A 82 -15.72 -17.97 10.08
N TYR A 83 -14.74 -17.14 10.41
CA TYR A 83 -13.45 -17.60 10.92
C TYR A 83 -13.59 -18.36 12.24
N GLN A 84 -14.29 -17.79 13.23
CA GLN A 84 -14.47 -18.41 14.54
C GLN A 84 -15.21 -19.74 14.46
N ARG A 85 -16.18 -19.86 13.55
CA ARG A 85 -16.89 -21.12 13.31
C ARG A 85 -15.93 -22.22 12.83
N VAL A 86 -15.12 -21.93 11.82
CA VAL A 86 -14.15 -22.89 11.27
C VAL A 86 -13.08 -23.22 12.30
N TYR A 87 -12.56 -22.22 13.03
CA TYR A 87 -11.57 -22.46 14.09
C TYR A 87 -12.08 -23.40 15.17
N ARG A 88 -13.35 -23.24 15.61
CA ARG A 88 -13.98 -24.16 16.57
C ARG A 88 -14.20 -25.55 15.99
N GLN A 89 -14.59 -25.64 14.71
CA GLN A 89 -14.85 -26.92 14.04
C GLN A 89 -13.60 -27.79 13.96
N TYR A 90 -12.42 -27.19 13.76
CA TYR A 90 -11.16 -27.89 13.61
C TYR A 90 -10.27 -27.84 14.88
N ASP A 91 -10.77 -27.29 15.98
CA ASP A 91 -10.00 -27.04 17.21
C ASP A 91 -8.67 -26.32 16.89
N ALA A 92 -8.73 -25.37 15.95
CA ALA A 92 -7.57 -24.71 15.39
C ALA A 92 -7.10 -23.56 16.30
N SER A 93 -5.79 -23.48 16.54
CA SER A 93 -5.14 -22.36 17.21
C SER A 93 -4.55 -21.37 16.21
N SER A 94 -4.26 -21.82 15.00
CA SER A 94 -3.74 -21.03 13.90
C SER A 94 -4.38 -21.39 12.57
N ILE A 95 -4.16 -20.54 11.56
CA ILE A 95 -4.64 -20.80 10.19
C ILE A 95 -4.01 -22.06 9.59
N ASN A 96 -2.83 -22.45 10.04
CA ASN A 96 -2.11 -23.63 9.56
C ASN A 96 -2.72 -24.95 10.04
N ASP A 97 -3.58 -24.90 11.06
CA ASP A 97 -4.27 -26.07 11.60
C ASP A 97 -5.54 -26.41 10.78
N ILE A 98 -5.90 -25.53 9.83
CA ILE A 98 -7.10 -25.67 8.99
C ILE A 98 -6.71 -26.31 7.65
N PRO A 99 -7.45 -27.34 7.18
CA PRO A 99 -7.21 -27.91 5.87
C PRO A 99 -7.26 -26.85 4.77
N VAL A 100 -6.34 -26.95 3.81
CA VAL A 100 -6.15 -25.96 2.74
C VAL A 100 -7.44 -25.77 1.92
N GLU A 101 -8.16 -26.86 1.64
CA GLU A 101 -9.42 -26.82 0.91
C GLU A 101 -10.51 -26.03 1.66
N VAL A 102 -10.57 -26.21 2.99
CA VAL A 102 -11.53 -25.49 3.84
C VAL A 102 -11.19 -24.02 3.88
N PHE A 103 -9.91 -23.70 4.01
CA PHE A 103 -9.44 -22.31 3.98
C PHE A 103 -9.87 -21.60 2.69
N TYR A 104 -9.53 -22.14 1.52
CA TYR A 104 -9.87 -21.49 0.24
C TYR A 104 -11.39 -21.43 -0.01
N LYS A 105 -12.14 -22.44 0.42
CA LYS A 105 -13.58 -22.49 0.23
C LYS A 105 -14.37 -21.56 1.15
N GLU A 106 -13.97 -21.48 2.42
CA GLU A 106 -14.79 -20.82 3.46
C GLU A 106 -14.17 -19.52 3.98
N LEU A 107 -12.83 -19.39 4.02
CA LEU A 107 -12.15 -18.32 4.73
C LEU A 107 -11.43 -17.33 3.84
N ALA A 108 -10.90 -17.75 2.70
CA ALA A 108 -10.02 -16.93 1.87
C ALA A 108 -10.63 -15.56 1.50
N ARG A 109 -11.92 -15.53 1.17
CA ARG A 109 -12.65 -14.29 0.85
C ARG A 109 -12.78 -13.31 2.00
N TYR A 110 -12.79 -13.81 3.24
CA TYR A 110 -12.90 -13.00 4.46
C TYR A 110 -11.54 -12.59 5.03
N GLN A 111 -10.45 -13.19 4.56
CA GLN A 111 -9.11 -12.98 5.11
C GLN A 111 -8.70 -11.51 5.18
N PRO A 112 -8.92 -10.67 4.16
CA PRO A 112 -8.57 -9.26 4.23
C PRO A 112 -9.32 -8.50 5.32
N LEU A 113 -10.61 -8.83 5.52
CA LEU A 113 -11.45 -8.19 6.53
C LEU A 113 -10.98 -8.56 7.94
N VAL A 114 -10.76 -9.85 8.19
CA VAL A 114 -10.26 -10.34 9.49
C VAL A 114 -8.85 -9.82 9.77
N ASN A 115 -7.97 -9.71 8.79
CA ASN A 115 -6.66 -9.11 8.97
C ASN A 115 -6.77 -7.62 9.33
N ASN A 116 -7.65 -6.86 8.69
CA ASN A 116 -7.90 -5.46 9.05
C ASN A 116 -8.46 -5.32 10.47
N ALA A 117 -9.36 -6.23 10.89
CA ALA A 117 -9.84 -6.27 12.27
C ALA A 117 -8.69 -6.54 13.24
N LYS A 118 -7.90 -7.57 13.01
CA LYS A 118 -6.74 -7.89 13.85
C LYS A 118 -5.76 -6.73 13.97
N GLU A 119 -5.46 -6.04 12.86
CA GLU A 119 -4.61 -4.88 12.87
C GLU A 119 -5.20 -3.69 13.63
N ALA A 120 -6.51 -3.44 13.51
CA ALA A 120 -7.18 -2.36 14.23
C ALA A 120 -7.14 -2.55 15.75
N PHE A 121 -7.20 -3.80 16.21
CA PHE A 121 -7.19 -4.17 17.63
C PHE A 121 -5.82 -4.70 18.11
N ALA A 122 -4.75 -4.50 17.34
CA ALA A 122 -3.40 -4.85 17.79
C ALA A 122 -3.01 -4.03 19.03
N ASP A 123 -2.28 -4.67 19.93
CA ASP A 123 -1.78 -4.04 21.15
C ASP A 123 -0.89 -2.82 20.80
N PRO A 124 -1.22 -1.62 21.28
CA PRO A 124 -0.50 -0.41 20.91
C PRO A 124 0.96 -0.38 21.38
N LYS A 125 1.33 -1.18 22.40
CA LYS A 125 2.68 -1.21 22.96
C LYS A 125 3.57 -2.23 22.25
N THR A 126 3.02 -3.39 21.94
CA THR A 126 3.78 -4.50 21.35
C THR A 126 3.59 -4.64 19.85
N GLY A 127 2.54 -4.03 19.29
CA GLY A 127 2.10 -4.20 17.91
C GLY A 127 1.50 -5.59 17.62
N MET A 128 1.38 -6.45 18.64
CA MET A 128 0.85 -7.80 18.47
C MET A 128 -0.64 -7.79 18.19
N ALA A 129 -1.03 -8.35 17.06
CA ALA A 129 -2.43 -8.51 16.70
C ALA A 129 -3.08 -9.64 17.53
N PRO A 130 -4.34 -9.48 17.98
CA PRO A 130 -5.05 -10.52 18.70
C PRO A 130 -5.29 -11.74 17.80
N GLY A 131 -5.43 -12.91 18.40
CA GLY A 131 -5.95 -14.09 17.73
C GLY A 131 -7.42 -13.89 17.33
N VAL A 132 -7.87 -14.59 16.28
CA VAL A 132 -9.26 -14.53 15.81
C VAL A 132 -10.28 -14.83 16.92
N MET A 133 -9.93 -15.79 17.80
CA MET A 133 -10.78 -16.18 18.93
C MET A 133 -10.81 -15.16 20.07
N GLY A 134 -9.91 -14.18 20.06
CA GLY A 134 -9.86 -13.09 21.04
C GLY A 134 -10.67 -11.85 20.63
N LEU A 135 -11.14 -11.80 19.38
CA LEU A 135 -12.01 -10.73 18.89
C LEU A 135 -13.48 -11.04 19.15
N THR A 136 -14.29 -10.00 19.39
CA THR A 136 -15.71 -10.09 19.68
C THR A 136 -16.57 -9.37 18.65
N ALA A 137 -17.88 -9.63 18.65
CA ALA A 137 -18.83 -8.87 17.82
C ALA A 137 -18.84 -7.38 18.20
N GLU A 138 -18.67 -7.05 19.49
CA GLU A 138 -18.57 -5.67 19.96
C GLU A 138 -17.33 -4.96 19.38
N ASP A 139 -16.20 -5.65 19.24
CA ASP A 139 -15.01 -5.11 18.60
C ASP A 139 -15.33 -4.72 17.15
N MET A 140 -16.08 -5.55 16.42
CA MET A 140 -16.44 -5.24 15.02
C MET A 140 -17.33 -4.01 14.94
N GLN A 141 -18.28 -3.82 15.87
CA GLN A 141 -19.09 -2.61 15.95
C GLN A 141 -18.23 -1.37 16.27
N ASN A 142 -17.16 -1.54 17.04
CA ASN A 142 -16.22 -0.48 17.42
C ASN A 142 -15.05 -0.29 16.46
N PHE A 143 -15.00 -1.00 15.34
CA PHE A 143 -13.88 -0.99 14.37
C PHE A 143 -13.44 0.42 14.00
N TYR A 144 -14.36 1.27 13.55
CA TYR A 144 -14.03 2.64 13.12
C TYR A 144 -13.61 3.58 14.24
N SER A 145 -14.06 3.35 15.45
CA SER A 145 -13.65 4.13 16.63
C SER A 145 -12.27 3.71 17.16
N GLN A 146 -11.85 2.49 16.83
CA GLN A 146 -10.55 1.95 17.23
C GLN A 146 -9.41 2.39 16.30
N LEU A 147 -9.68 2.59 15.01
CA LEU A 147 -8.66 2.95 14.02
C LEU A 147 -7.83 4.19 14.35
N PRO A 148 -8.39 5.31 14.88
CA PRO A 148 -7.58 6.46 15.28
C PRO A 148 -6.55 6.13 16.36
N LYS A 149 -6.93 5.29 17.35
CA LYS A 149 -6.03 4.86 18.42
C LYS A 149 -4.86 4.02 17.87
N ARG A 150 -5.15 3.21 16.84
CA ARG A 150 -4.11 2.43 16.14
C ARG A 150 -3.18 3.34 15.35
N LEU A 151 -3.71 4.36 14.67
CA LEU A 151 -2.88 5.37 13.98
C LEU A 151 -1.92 6.07 14.93
N GLU A 152 -2.37 6.44 16.13
CA GLU A 152 -1.48 6.99 17.15
C GLU A 152 -0.33 6.03 17.44
N SER A 153 -0.60 4.77 17.72
CA SER A 153 0.42 3.81 18.09
C SER A 153 1.44 3.56 16.97
N VAL A 154 1.00 3.41 15.72
CA VAL A 154 1.88 3.13 14.56
C VAL A 154 2.79 4.30 14.25
N ILE A 155 2.29 5.53 14.37
CA ILE A 155 3.09 6.72 14.07
C ILE A 155 4.13 6.98 15.19
N TRP A 156 3.94 6.46 16.43
CA TRP A 156 4.53 7.10 17.61
C TRP A 156 5.40 6.26 18.51
N LEU A 157 5.49 4.97 18.28
CA LEU A 157 6.35 4.11 19.09
C LEU A 157 7.81 4.60 19.16
N GLU A 158 8.25 5.38 18.17
CA GLU A 158 9.62 5.89 18.10
C GLU A 158 9.72 7.44 18.16
N GLN A 159 8.60 8.17 18.16
CA GLN A 159 8.62 9.62 17.93
C GLN A 159 7.98 10.47 19.04
N SER A 160 7.40 9.87 20.06
CA SER A 160 6.86 10.61 21.19
C SER A 160 7.97 11.45 21.85
N GLY A 161 7.70 12.75 22.02
CA GLY A 161 8.66 13.71 22.56
C GLY A 161 9.60 14.36 21.54
N LYS A 162 9.53 14.00 20.25
CA LYS A 162 10.28 14.70 19.20
C LYS A 162 9.53 15.95 18.73
N PRO A 163 10.25 17.00 18.28
CA PRO A 163 9.64 18.19 17.70
C PRO A 163 8.76 17.80 16.50
N GLY A 164 7.53 18.32 16.45
CA GLY A 164 6.58 18.03 15.36
C GLY A 164 5.64 16.85 15.62
N TYR A 165 5.79 16.15 16.72
CA TYR A 165 4.92 15.01 17.11
C TYR A 165 3.43 15.40 17.12
N GLU A 166 3.05 16.42 17.89
CA GLU A 166 1.67 16.84 18.04
C GLU A 166 1.05 17.32 16.72
N GLN A 167 1.85 18.01 15.88
CA GLN A 167 1.40 18.46 14.57
C GLN A 167 1.15 17.29 13.63
N ALA A 168 2.03 16.30 13.63
CA ALA A 168 1.85 15.12 12.77
C ALA A 168 0.65 14.28 13.22
N GLN A 169 0.41 14.15 14.51
CA GLN A 169 -0.78 13.52 15.07
C GLN A 169 -2.06 14.27 14.64
N ALA A 170 -2.08 15.58 14.76
CA ALA A 170 -3.21 16.40 14.34
C ALA A 170 -3.48 16.29 12.83
N ILE A 171 -2.43 16.23 12.01
CA ILE A 171 -2.56 16.02 10.55
C ILE A 171 -3.11 14.62 10.24
N ALA A 172 -2.62 13.57 10.91
CA ALA A 172 -3.09 12.21 10.73
C ALA A 172 -4.57 12.09 11.11
N GLN A 173 -4.96 12.64 12.26
CA GLN A 173 -6.36 12.66 12.71
C GLN A 173 -7.23 13.42 11.72
N LYS A 174 -6.84 14.62 11.30
CA LYS A 174 -7.59 15.39 10.30
C LYS A 174 -7.78 14.64 8.98
N LYS A 175 -6.74 13.94 8.51
CA LYS A 175 -6.85 13.11 7.30
C LYS A 175 -7.80 11.94 7.51
N PHE A 176 -7.72 11.26 8.65
CA PHE A 176 -8.63 10.16 8.98
C PHE A 176 -10.09 10.61 9.06
N ASP A 177 -10.34 11.77 9.68
CA ASP A 177 -11.70 12.32 9.81
C ASP A 177 -12.28 12.75 8.47
N ALA A 178 -11.44 13.17 7.52
CA ALA A 178 -11.85 13.55 6.16
C ALA A 178 -12.18 12.35 5.26
N VAL A 179 -11.78 11.13 5.64
CA VAL A 179 -12.09 9.93 4.86
C VAL A 179 -13.54 9.51 5.13
N GLN A 180 -14.29 9.29 4.04
CA GLN A 180 -15.67 8.83 4.13
C GLN A 180 -15.74 7.44 4.78
N LYS A 181 -16.65 7.28 5.75
CA LYS A 181 -16.92 6.02 6.43
C LYS A 181 -18.35 5.61 6.16
N PRO A 182 -18.65 4.32 6.00
CA PRO A 182 -17.72 3.17 5.99
C PRO A 182 -16.78 3.17 4.78
N PHE A 183 -15.58 2.60 4.95
CA PHE A 183 -14.59 2.51 3.88
C PHE A 183 -15.09 1.65 2.73
N THR A 184 -14.79 2.09 1.52
CA THR A 184 -14.97 1.24 0.34
C THR A 184 -13.77 0.30 0.22
N TYR A 185 -14.04 -0.97 0.08
CA TYR A 185 -13.00 -1.97 -0.11
C TYR A 185 -12.57 -1.99 -1.58
N SER A 186 -11.33 -1.61 -1.84
CA SER A 186 -10.76 -1.75 -3.16
C SER A 186 -9.44 -2.51 -3.10
N PHE A 187 -9.27 -3.49 -3.99
CA PHE A 187 -8.00 -4.19 -4.10
C PHE A 187 -6.96 -3.31 -4.79
N GLY A 188 -6.01 -2.90 -4.02
CA GLY A 188 -4.63 -2.80 -4.35
C GLY A 188 -4.18 -1.80 -5.38
N VAL A 189 -4.56 -0.52 -5.30
CA VAL A 189 -3.81 0.49 -6.05
C VAL A 189 -3.11 1.48 -5.10
N SER A 190 -3.50 1.57 -3.84
CA SER A 190 -3.00 2.62 -2.95
C SER A 190 -1.58 2.39 -2.43
N SER A 191 -1.25 1.19 -1.96
CA SER A 191 0.13 0.87 -1.55
C SER A 191 1.07 0.82 -2.75
N ASP A 192 0.63 0.15 -3.82
CA ASP A 192 1.39 0.05 -5.06
C ASP A 192 1.58 1.42 -5.73
N ALA A 193 0.60 2.33 -5.62
CA ALA A 193 0.73 3.69 -6.11
C ALA A 193 1.75 4.50 -5.30
N MET A 194 1.85 4.31 -3.98
CA MET A 194 2.88 4.95 -3.15
C MET A 194 4.27 4.44 -3.47
N ASP A 195 4.43 3.12 -3.67
CA ASP A 195 5.68 2.52 -4.08
C ASP A 195 6.11 3.01 -5.45
N TYR A 196 5.18 3.08 -6.40
CA TYR A 196 5.41 3.67 -7.72
C TYR A 196 5.83 5.13 -7.63
N GLN A 197 5.15 5.94 -6.81
CA GLN A 197 5.48 7.36 -6.62
C GLN A 197 6.90 7.52 -6.05
N THR A 198 7.31 6.68 -5.13
CA THR A 198 8.65 6.70 -4.53
C THR A 198 9.71 6.36 -5.57
N LEU A 199 9.52 5.27 -6.33
CA LEU A 199 10.43 4.86 -7.40
C LEU A 199 10.52 5.90 -8.52
N LEU A 200 9.39 6.48 -8.93
CA LEU A 200 9.35 7.52 -9.94
C LEU A 200 10.07 8.79 -9.47
N SER A 201 9.89 9.19 -8.22
CA SER A 201 10.57 10.36 -7.64
C SER A 201 12.08 10.16 -7.62
N LEU A 202 12.56 8.98 -7.27
CA LEU A 202 13.98 8.62 -7.32
C LEU A 202 14.52 8.70 -8.76
N LEU A 203 13.82 8.10 -9.72
CA LEU A 203 14.19 8.13 -11.13
C LEU A 203 14.28 9.56 -11.66
N LEU A 204 13.27 10.40 -11.38
CA LEU A 204 13.25 11.80 -11.81
C LEU A 204 14.41 12.60 -11.18
N THR A 205 14.70 12.37 -9.90
CA THR A 205 15.82 13.04 -9.21
C THR A 205 17.16 12.68 -9.86
N LEU A 206 17.40 11.41 -10.12
CA LEU A 206 18.61 10.95 -10.81
C LEU A 206 18.70 11.53 -12.23
N LEU A 207 17.60 11.54 -12.97
CA LEU A 207 17.56 12.11 -14.31
C LEU A 207 17.88 13.61 -14.29
N CYS A 208 17.29 14.38 -13.39
CA CYS A 208 17.59 15.81 -13.23
C CYS A 208 19.06 16.03 -12.90
N ALA A 209 19.66 15.23 -12.01
CA ALA A 209 21.07 15.31 -11.69
C ALA A 209 21.97 15.06 -12.90
N VAL A 210 21.69 14.02 -13.69
CA VAL A 210 22.46 13.69 -14.91
C VAL A 210 22.34 14.76 -15.99
N ILE A 211 21.14 15.37 -16.15
CA ILE A 211 20.91 16.46 -17.11
C ILE A 211 21.61 17.75 -16.64
N ALA A 212 21.61 18.02 -15.34
CA ALA A 212 22.22 19.24 -14.78
C ALA A 212 23.75 19.18 -14.71
N ALA A 213 24.33 18.00 -14.49
CA ALA A 213 25.78 17.84 -14.32
C ALA A 213 26.65 18.47 -15.44
N PRO A 214 26.36 18.30 -16.75
CA PRO A 214 27.10 18.94 -17.82
C PRO A 214 27.02 20.47 -17.80
N VAL A 215 25.88 21.04 -17.34
CA VAL A 215 25.70 22.50 -17.26
C VAL A 215 26.65 23.06 -16.21
N PHE A 216 26.66 22.48 -15.00
CA PHE A 216 27.56 22.90 -13.93
C PHE A 216 29.06 22.68 -14.31
N ALA A 217 29.39 21.58 -14.98
CA ALA A 217 30.75 21.32 -15.42
C ALA A 217 31.24 22.33 -16.48
N SER A 218 30.34 22.75 -17.40
CA SER A 218 30.69 23.77 -18.40
C SER A 218 30.89 25.15 -17.76
N ASP A 219 30.09 25.51 -16.81
CA ASP A 219 30.19 26.80 -16.10
C ASP A 219 31.46 26.86 -15.25
N ALA A 220 31.83 25.77 -14.60
CA ALA A 220 33.10 25.67 -13.88
C ALA A 220 34.35 25.78 -14.81
N GLN A 221 34.27 25.18 -16.02
CA GLN A 221 35.36 25.28 -17.01
C GLN A 221 35.48 26.66 -17.66
N THR A 222 34.38 27.38 -17.78
CA THR A 222 34.36 28.72 -18.41
C THR A 222 34.59 29.86 -17.43
N GLY A 223 34.71 29.58 -16.12
CA GLY A 223 34.91 30.61 -15.10
C GLY A 223 33.65 31.50 -14.89
N ALA A 224 32.52 31.10 -15.42
CA ALA A 224 31.28 31.88 -15.33
C ALA A 224 30.70 32.02 -13.88
N GLN A 225 31.30 31.29 -12.93
CA GLN A 225 30.96 31.37 -11.50
C GLN A 225 31.64 32.54 -10.77
N ASP A 226 32.63 33.19 -11.44
CA ASP A 226 33.41 34.25 -10.82
C ASP A 226 32.93 35.67 -11.21
N ILE A 227 31.78 35.77 -11.88
CA ILE A 227 31.12 37.03 -12.22
C ILE A 227 29.82 37.13 -11.40
#